data_1aaf061df5924f3e350b91d7240aa48a
#
_entry.id   1aaf061df5924f3e350b91d7240aa48a
#
_cell.length_a   1.000
_cell.length_b   1.000
_cell.length_c   1.000
_cell.angle_alpha   90.00
_cell.angle_beta   90.00
_cell.angle_gamma   90.00
#
_symmetry.space_group_name_H-M   'P 1'
#
loop_
_entity.id
_entity.type
_entity.pdbx_description
1 polymer ?
#
loop_
_entity_poly.entity_id
_entity_poly.type
_entity_poly.pdbx_seq_one_letter_code
_entity_poly.pdbx_strand_id
1 'polypeptide(L)'
;MTSIPPSLGSATGWFAAQDSAFAPARESAEATPSRSPGVTEMTRPRALGARASRRGNPLAEWLLAEGRNVAETPELLGELYRRAVAGGLPLWRVQLTMLTLHPQLVGTRYTWRRDAGTVEASPIAHGTQNTKEYRSSPYAGIYEGAGGIRRRLDVPGAKLDFPILKQIRAEGATDYVAMPFTFSDGQINVVTIACDRPGGFATDELKQMSEILPVLACVLETHALRRTAATLLETYLGKHTGERVLQGLIKRGDGEDISAVIWFSDLRNSTVMADTMSRQA
;
A
#
# COMPACT_ATOMS: atom_id res chain seq x y z
N MET A 1 -42.38 15.83 0.24
CA MET A 1 -41.84 14.68 1.00
C MET A 1 -40.84 13.99 0.08
N THR A 2 -39.61 14.41 0.10
CA THR A 2 -38.52 13.85 -0.72
C THR A 2 -37.46 13.35 0.25
N SER A 3 -37.31 12.05 0.35
CA SER A 3 -36.42 11.39 1.30
C SER A 3 -34.97 11.70 0.96
N ILE A 4 -34.23 12.17 1.93
CA ILE A 4 -32.79 12.38 1.93
C ILE A 4 -32.12 11.01 1.96
N PRO A 5 -31.15 10.68 1.08
CA PRO A 5 -30.37 9.47 1.22
C PRO A 5 -29.43 9.57 2.42
N PRO A 6 -29.14 8.43 3.09
CA PRO A 6 -28.33 8.43 4.30
C PRO A 6 -26.91 8.91 4.02
N SER A 7 -26.41 9.73 4.94
CA SER A 7 -25.05 10.25 5.01
C SER A 7 -24.01 9.14 4.88
N LEU A 8 -22.99 9.40 4.06
CA LEU A 8 -21.78 8.62 3.92
C LEU A 8 -21.23 8.20 5.30
N GLY A 9 -21.26 6.90 5.56
CA GLY A 9 -20.65 6.29 6.72
C GLY A 9 -19.16 6.68 6.76
N SER A 10 -18.74 7.03 7.97
CA SER A 10 -17.35 7.32 8.31
C SER A 10 -16.40 6.23 7.79
N ALA A 11 -15.16 6.59 7.49
CA ALA A 11 -14.09 5.68 7.03
C ALA A 11 -13.90 4.42 7.89
N THR A 12 -14.46 4.39 9.10
CA THR A 12 -14.55 3.23 10.01
C THR A 12 -15.46 2.10 9.52
N GLY A 13 -16.36 2.33 8.57
CA GLY A 13 -17.25 1.28 8.02
C GLY A 13 -16.54 0.28 7.10
N TRP A 14 -15.35 0.58 6.61
CA TRP A 14 -14.53 -0.32 5.81
C TRP A 14 -13.80 -1.38 6.65
N PHE A 15 -13.67 -1.15 7.96
CA PHE A 15 -12.98 -2.05 8.90
C PHE A 15 -13.89 -3.11 9.54
N ALA A 16 -15.20 -2.98 9.46
CA ALA A 16 -16.14 -3.85 10.18
C ALA A 16 -16.52 -5.17 9.46
N ALA A 17 -16.08 -5.39 8.22
CA ALA A 17 -16.49 -6.56 7.42
C ALA A 17 -15.51 -7.75 7.48
N GLN A 18 -14.43 -7.71 8.27
CA GLN A 18 -13.39 -8.75 8.27
C GLN A 18 -13.31 -9.64 9.53
N ASP A 19 -14.21 -9.52 10.49
CA ASP A 19 -14.12 -10.29 11.76
C ASP A 19 -14.72 -11.71 11.73
N SER A 20 -15.03 -12.31 10.58
CA SER A 20 -15.70 -13.62 10.57
C SER A 20 -14.99 -14.81 9.89
N ALA A 21 -13.70 -14.74 9.62
CA ALA A 21 -13.03 -15.82 8.87
C ALA A 21 -11.71 -16.36 9.45
N PHE A 22 -11.46 -16.27 10.76
CA PHE A 22 -10.38 -17.08 11.37
C PHE A 22 -10.64 -17.30 12.87
N ALA A 23 -11.36 -18.40 13.21
CA ALA A 23 -11.40 -18.94 14.57
C ALA A 23 -10.41 -20.12 14.64
N PRO A 24 -9.40 -20.10 15.52
CA PRO A 24 -8.61 -21.30 15.80
C PRO A 24 -9.40 -22.21 16.75
N ALA A 25 -9.39 -23.50 16.46
CA ALA A 25 -9.95 -24.57 17.26
C ALA A 25 -9.39 -24.54 18.69
N ARG A 26 -10.29 -24.54 19.67
CA ARG A 26 -9.97 -24.75 21.08
C ARG A 26 -9.74 -26.23 21.33
N GLU A 27 -8.55 -26.59 21.73
CA GLU A 27 -8.26 -27.88 22.37
C GLU A 27 -8.17 -27.65 23.87
N SER A 28 -9.01 -28.37 24.59
CA SER A 28 -9.10 -28.42 26.05
C SER A 28 -8.06 -29.36 26.60
N ALA A 29 -7.24 -28.92 27.53
CA ALA A 29 -6.43 -29.78 28.38
C ALA A 29 -6.51 -29.33 29.84
N GLU A 30 -6.91 -30.29 30.69
CA GLU A 30 -7.05 -30.22 32.13
C GLU A 30 -5.71 -30.01 32.85
N ALA A 31 -5.86 -29.47 34.06
CA ALA A 31 -4.79 -29.12 34.97
C ALA A 31 -4.45 -30.24 35.99
N THR A 32 -3.26 -30.27 36.45
CA THR A 32 -2.61 -30.17 37.77
C THR A 32 -1.73 -31.37 38.15
N PRO A 33 -0.87 -31.31 39.23
CA PRO A 33 0.06 -30.29 39.67
C PRO A 33 1.50 -30.75 40.03
N SER A 34 2.37 -29.75 40.26
CA SER A 34 3.54 -29.72 41.18
C SER A 34 4.63 -30.79 41.19
N ARG A 35 5.87 -30.35 41.01
CA ARG A 35 7.07 -30.48 41.90
C ARG A 35 8.32 -29.89 41.28
N SER A 36 8.92 -28.91 41.89
CA SER A 36 10.35 -28.59 41.79
C SER A 36 11.09 -29.31 42.96
N PRO A 37 12.40 -29.50 42.98
CA PRO A 37 13.47 -28.86 42.23
C PRO A 37 14.55 -29.85 41.69
N GLY A 38 15.40 -29.39 40.78
CA GLY A 38 16.60 -30.12 40.40
C GLY A 38 17.42 -29.29 39.40
N VAL A 39 18.44 -28.61 39.92
CA VAL A 39 19.50 -28.02 39.09
C VAL A 39 20.19 -29.17 38.35
N THR A 40 20.13 -29.18 37.05
CA THR A 40 20.88 -30.13 36.21
C THR A 40 21.49 -29.38 35.03
N GLU A 41 22.81 -29.32 35.12
CA GLU A 41 23.84 -29.27 34.08
C GLU A 41 23.41 -28.84 32.68
N MET A 42 23.89 -27.67 32.28
CA MET A 42 23.77 -27.13 30.92
C MET A 42 24.49 -28.06 29.94
N THR A 43 23.69 -28.92 29.30
CA THR A 43 24.15 -29.69 28.14
C THR A 43 24.32 -28.73 26.95
N ARG A 44 25.54 -28.66 26.41
CA ARG A 44 25.86 -27.92 25.19
C ARG A 44 24.89 -28.30 24.06
N PRO A 45 24.31 -27.34 23.32
CA PRO A 45 23.45 -27.68 22.19
C PRO A 45 24.28 -28.40 21.14
N ARG A 46 23.83 -29.61 20.84
CA ARG A 46 24.29 -30.45 19.76
C ARG A 46 24.19 -29.64 18.46
N ALA A 47 25.28 -29.53 17.70
CA ALA A 47 25.32 -28.87 16.42
C ALA A 47 24.17 -29.42 15.54
N LEU A 48 23.18 -28.57 15.27
CA LEU A 48 22.17 -28.84 14.25
C LEU A 48 22.93 -28.96 12.93
N GLY A 49 22.77 -30.15 12.30
CA GLY A 49 23.34 -30.45 11.00
C GLY A 49 23.07 -29.33 10.01
N ALA A 50 24.01 -29.12 9.12
CA ALA A 50 24.01 -28.11 8.08
C ALA A 50 22.62 -28.00 7.41
N ARG A 51 21.83 -27.05 7.83
CA ARG A 51 20.67 -26.61 7.05
C ARG A 51 21.22 -26.09 5.74
N ALA A 52 20.85 -26.75 4.65
CA ALA A 52 21.01 -26.16 3.32
C ALA A 52 20.60 -24.70 3.44
N SER A 53 21.52 -23.77 3.18
CA SER A 53 21.28 -22.35 3.28
C SER A 53 20.11 -22.02 2.34
N ARG A 54 18.92 -21.79 2.88
CA ARG A 54 17.89 -21.05 2.16
C ARG A 54 18.50 -19.68 1.91
N ARG A 55 19.09 -19.52 0.73
CA ARG A 55 19.47 -18.17 0.27
C ARG A 55 18.17 -17.37 0.32
N GLY A 56 18.14 -16.33 1.13
CA GLY A 56 17.00 -15.42 1.20
C GLY A 56 16.72 -14.84 -0.19
N ASN A 57 15.52 -14.31 -0.39
CA ASN A 57 15.21 -13.62 -1.64
C ASN A 57 16.08 -12.35 -1.73
N PRO A 58 17.00 -12.21 -2.73
CA PRO A 58 17.94 -11.10 -2.79
C PRO A 58 17.26 -9.73 -2.84
N LEU A 59 16.05 -9.65 -3.41
CA LEU A 59 15.26 -8.42 -3.45
C LEU A 59 14.74 -8.04 -2.06
N ALA A 60 14.32 -9.02 -1.26
CA ALA A 60 13.90 -8.79 0.12
C ALA A 60 15.08 -8.36 0.99
N GLU A 61 16.25 -8.99 0.82
CA GLU A 61 17.47 -8.59 1.53
C GLU A 61 17.87 -7.14 1.18
N TRP A 62 17.84 -6.78 -0.10
CA TRP A 62 18.11 -5.42 -0.55
C TRP A 62 17.08 -4.41 0.02
N LEU A 63 15.78 -4.73 -0.02
CA LEU A 63 14.74 -3.87 0.55
C LEU A 63 14.99 -3.54 2.02
N LEU A 64 15.43 -4.54 2.81
CA LEU A 64 15.70 -4.36 4.23
C LEU A 64 17.04 -3.65 4.51
N ALA A 65 18.07 -3.88 3.69
CA ALA A 65 19.39 -3.31 3.91
C ALA A 65 19.52 -1.88 3.38
N GLU A 66 19.09 -1.66 2.14
CA GLU A 66 19.31 -0.42 1.39
C GLU A 66 17.99 0.27 1.02
N GLY A 67 17.02 -0.49 0.49
CA GLY A 67 15.77 0.04 -0.07
C GLY A 67 14.97 0.87 0.93
N ARG A 68 14.95 0.47 2.20
CA ARG A 68 14.28 1.22 3.27
C ARG A 68 14.82 2.64 3.50
N ASN A 69 16.04 2.92 3.02
CA ASN A 69 16.70 4.22 3.18
C ASN A 69 16.45 5.15 1.98
N VAL A 70 15.86 4.64 0.89
CA VAL A 70 15.46 5.46 -0.25
C VAL A 70 14.32 6.37 0.19
N ALA A 71 14.46 7.67 -0.02
CA ALA A 71 13.50 8.65 0.52
C ALA A 71 12.18 8.66 -0.24
N GLU A 72 12.24 8.55 -1.57
CA GLU A 72 11.09 8.71 -2.45
C GLU A 72 10.55 7.38 -2.96
N THR A 73 9.24 7.18 -2.84
CA THR A 73 8.57 5.93 -3.28
C THR A 73 8.81 5.61 -4.77
N PRO A 74 8.73 6.57 -5.72
CA PRO A 74 9.03 6.27 -7.12
C PRO A 74 10.45 5.78 -7.35
N GLU A 75 11.43 6.34 -6.65
CA GLU A 75 12.84 5.94 -6.74
C GLU A 75 13.05 4.54 -6.17
N LEU A 76 12.50 4.26 -4.99
CA LEU A 76 12.52 2.93 -4.37
C LEU A 76 11.95 1.86 -5.32
N LEU A 77 10.76 2.10 -5.87
CA LEU A 77 10.09 1.16 -6.76
C LEU A 77 10.88 0.98 -8.07
N GLY A 78 11.41 2.06 -8.64
CA GLY A 78 12.22 2.01 -9.85
C GLY A 78 13.46 1.15 -9.66
N GLU A 79 14.17 1.30 -8.55
CA GLU A 79 15.33 0.49 -8.22
C GLU A 79 14.97 -0.98 -7.98
N LEU A 80 13.90 -1.22 -7.23
CA LEU A 80 13.39 -2.58 -7.00
C LEU A 80 13.10 -3.31 -8.31
N TYR A 81 12.39 -2.67 -9.24
CA TYR A 81 11.99 -3.31 -10.50
C TYR A 81 13.18 -3.48 -11.45
N ARG A 82 14.15 -2.55 -11.48
CA ARG A 82 15.40 -2.72 -12.23
C ARG A 82 16.20 -3.90 -11.71
N ARG A 83 16.34 -4.06 -10.38
CA ARG A 83 17.00 -5.21 -9.75
C ARG A 83 16.26 -6.51 -10.03
N ALA A 84 14.93 -6.50 -10.01
CA ALA A 84 14.11 -7.67 -10.34
C ALA A 84 14.36 -8.14 -11.77
N VAL A 85 14.39 -7.22 -12.73
CA VAL A 85 14.70 -7.53 -14.13
C VAL A 85 16.14 -8.01 -14.29
N ALA A 86 17.11 -7.36 -13.65
CA ALA A 86 18.52 -7.81 -13.64
C ALA A 86 18.68 -9.20 -13.02
N GLY A 87 17.83 -9.55 -12.05
CA GLY A 87 17.74 -10.90 -11.45
C GLY A 87 17.01 -11.93 -12.32
N GLY A 88 16.57 -11.58 -13.52
CA GLY A 88 15.95 -12.48 -14.49
C GLY A 88 14.41 -12.51 -14.47
N LEU A 89 13.74 -11.70 -13.63
CA LEU A 89 12.28 -11.60 -13.67
C LEU A 89 11.82 -10.88 -14.94
N PRO A 90 10.94 -11.46 -15.77
CA PRO A 90 10.53 -10.89 -17.04
C PRO A 90 9.47 -9.79 -16.89
N LEU A 91 9.71 -8.84 -16.00
CA LEU A 91 8.80 -7.72 -15.80
C LEU A 91 8.84 -6.79 -17.02
N TRP A 92 7.68 -6.56 -17.62
CA TRP A 92 7.48 -5.61 -18.71
C TRP A 92 6.80 -4.33 -18.22
N ARG A 93 5.74 -4.50 -17.40
CA ARG A 93 5.01 -3.41 -16.76
C ARG A 93 4.66 -3.81 -15.33
N VAL A 94 4.84 -2.88 -14.41
CA VAL A 94 4.39 -3.02 -13.02
C VAL A 94 3.54 -1.81 -12.67
N GLN A 95 2.42 -2.05 -12.00
CA GLN A 95 1.59 -0.99 -11.47
C GLN A 95 1.25 -1.30 -10.02
N LEU A 96 1.62 -0.41 -9.12
CA LEU A 96 1.36 -0.51 -7.70
C LEU A 96 0.39 0.59 -7.29
N THR A 97 -0.69 0.21 -6.63
CA THR A 97 -1.71 1.14 -6.13
C THR A 97 -1.72 1.09 -4.62
N MET A 98 -1.45 2.22 -4.00
CA MET A 98 -1.53 2.42 -2.56
C MET A 98 -2.64 3.39 -2.22
N LEU A 99 -3.49 3.01 -1.27
CA LEU A 99 -4.44 3.93 -0.65
C LEU A 99 -3.69 4.83 0.34
N THR A 100 -4.14 6.06 0.51
CA THR A 100 -3.53 7.03 1.41
C THR A 100 -4.61 7.86 2.11
N LEU A 101 -4.35 8.26 3.35
CA LEU A 101 -5.19 9.22 4.03
C LEU A 101 -4.80 10.64 3.58
N HIS A 102 -5.59 11.19 2.65
CA HIS A 102 -5.37 12.53 2.11
C HIS A 102 -6.71 13.23 1.86
N PRO A 103 -6.84 14.56 2.14
CA PRO A 103 -8.12 15.25 1.99
C PRO A 103 -8.73 15.20 0.59
N GLN A 104 -7.91 15.19 -0.45
CA GLN A 104 -8.36 15.27 -1.85
C GLN A 104 -8.18 13.97 -2.64
N LEU A 105 -7.41 13.00 -2.13
CA LEU A 105 -7.01 11.80 -2.85
C LEU A 105 -7.34 10.55 -2.05
N VAL A 106 -7.78 9.49 -2.73
CA VAL A 106 -7.97 8.18 -2.11
C VAL A 106 -6.69 7.34 -2.14
N GLY A 107 -5.75 7.69 -3.01
CA GLY A 107 -4.50 6.96 -3.14
C GLY A 107 -3.60 7.47 -4.24
N THR A 108 -2.51 6.74 -4.46
CA THR A 108 -1.56 7.00 -5.54
C THR A 108 -1.29 5.71 -6.30
N ARG A 109 -1.24 5.82 -7.60
CA ARG A 109 -0.85 4.75 -8.52
C ARG A 109 0.56 5.01 -9.02
N TYR A 110 1.44 4.03 -8.88
CA TYR A 110 2.82 4.05 -9.37
C TYR A 110 2.90 3.11 -10.55
N THR A 111 3.28 3.59 -11.71
CA THR A 111 3.40 2.80 -12.94
C THR A 111 4.86 2.80 -13.39
N TRP A 112 5.43 1.62 -13.56
CA TRP A 112 6.74 1.40 -14.13
C TRP A 112 6.62 0.59 -15.41
N ARG A 113 7.44 0.93 -16.39
CA ARG A 113 7.60 0.20 -17.65
C ARG A 113 9.09 -0.03 -17.90
N ARG A 114 9.43 -1.22 -18.41
CA ARG A 114 10.82 -1.60 -18.65
C ARG A 114 11.52 -0.69 -19.66
N ASP A 115 10.81 -0.26 -20.70
CA ASP A 115 11.30 0.64 -21.76
C ASP A 115 11.59 2.06 -21.24
N ALA A 116 10.75 2.57 -20.32
CA ALA A 116 10.94 3.89 -19.74
C ALA A 116 11.97 3.91 -18.60
N GLY A 117 12.11 2.81 -17.85
CA GLY A 117 13.02 2.68 -16.71
C GLY A 117 12.68 3.54 -15.49
N THR A 118 11.67 4.39 -15.58
CA THR A 118 11.22 5.31 -14.53
C THR A 118 9.85 4.93 -14.01
N VAL A 119 9.52 5.40 -12.79
CA VAL A 119 8.20 5.23 -12.19
C VAL A 119 7.42 6.54 -12.27
N GLU A 120 6.26 6.47 -12.89
CA GLU A 120 5.30 7.56 -12.92
C GLU A 120 4.32 7.42 -11.76
N ALA A 121 4.11 8.50 -10.99
CA ALA A 121 3.16 8.57 -9.90
C ALA A 121 1.92 9.35 -10.33
N SER A 122 0.75 8.73 -10.28
CA SER A 122 -0.53 9.33 -10.66
C SER A 122 -1.49 9.35 -9.47
N PRO A 123 -2.03 10.50 -9.08
CA PRO A 123 -3.01 10.59 -7.99
C PRO A 123 -4.32 9.92 -8.36
N ILE A 124 -5.01 9.35 -7.38
CA ILE A 124 -6.35 8.76 -7.52
C ILE A 124 -7.33 9.60 -6.71
N ALA A 125 -8.26 10.25 -7.41
CA ALA A 125 -9.27 11.10 -6.77
C ALA A 125 -10.30 10.29 -5.98
N HIS A 126 -10.89 10.90 -4.94
CA HIS A 126 -12.05 10.35 -4.26
C HIS A 126 -13.20 10.13 -5.25
N GLY A 127 -13.97 9.06 -5.06
CA GLY A 127 -15.07 8.70 -5.95
C GLY A 127 -14.67 7.79 -7.12
N THR A 128 -13.38 7.57 -7.38
CA THR A 128 -12.90 6.64 -8.42
C THR A 128 -13.52 5.24 -8.27
N GLN A 129 -13.75 4.76 -7.04
CA GLN A 129 -14.40 3.49 -6.74
C GLN A 129 -15.85 3.38 -7.26
N ASN A 130 -16.50 4.50 -7.54
CA ASN A 130 -17.85 4.56 -8.04
C ASN A 130 -17.92 4.53 -9.58
N THR A 131 -16.77 4.61 -10.26
CA THR A 131 -16.70 4.61 -11.72
C THR A 131 -16.94 3.21 -12.31
N LYS A 132 -17.41 3.16 -13.54
CA LYS A 132 -17.60 1.90 -14.26
C LYS A 132 -16.25 1.22 -14.52
N GLU A 133 -15.23 2.01 -14.80
CA GLU A 133 -13.86 1.56 -15.06
C GLU A 133 -13.29 0.82 -13.85
N TYR A 134 -13.47 1.37 -12.64
CA TYR A 134 -13.05 0.71 -11.41
C TYR A 134 -13.82 -0.61 -11.19
N ARG A 135 -15.17 -0.59 -11.29
CA ARG A 135 -15.99 -1.78 -11.04
C ARG A 135 -15.72 -2.91 -12.04
N SER A 136 -15.28 -2.58 -13.26
CA SER A 136 -14.88 -3.55 -14.27
C SER A 136 -13.38 -3.85 -14.26
N SER A 137 -12.63 -3.40 -13.24
CA SER A 137 -11.21 -3.66 -13.09
C SER A 137 -10.94 -4.86 -12.18
N PRO A 138 -9.74 -5.48 -12.25
CA PRO A 138 -9.36 -6.53 -11.31
C PRO A 138 -9.25 -6.03 -9.87
N TYR A 139 -9.11 -4.73 -9.66
CA TYR A 139 -9.00 -4.14 -8.32
C TYR A 139 -10.26 -4.33 -7.49
N ALA A 140 -11.45 -4.16 -8.09
CA ALA A 140 -12.73 -4.28 -7.37
C ALA A 140 -12.84 -5.63 -6.65
N GLY A 141 -12.63 -6.74 -7.36
CA GLY A 141 -12.67 -8.08 -6.76
C GLY A 141 -11.60 -8.31 -5.71
N ILE A 142 -10.39 -7.76 -5.89
CA ILE A 142 -9.31 -7.90 -4.91
C ILE A 142 -9.65 -7.17 -3.60
N TYR A 143 -10.18 -5.95 -3.68
CA TYR A 143 -10.63 -5.20 -2.50
C TYR A 143 -11.85 -5.85 -1.82
N GLU A 144 -12.62 -6.65 -2.55
CA GLU A 144 -13.72 -7.48 -2.01
C GLU A 144 -13.24 -8.83 -1.45
N GLY A 145 -11.93 -9.09 -1.44
CA GLY A 145 -11.35 -10.30 -0.85
C GLY A 145 -11.17 -11.48 -1.81
N ALA A 146 -11.27 -11.28 -3.12
CA ALA A 146 -11.11 -12.36 -4.12
C ALA A 146 -9.68 -12.95 -4.21
N GLY A 147 -8.71 -12.39 -3.47
CA GLY A 147 -7.32 -12.81 -3.56
C GLY A 147 -6.61 -12.38 -4.84
N GLY A 148 -5.55 -13.08 -5.23
CA GLY A 148 -4.78 -12.78 -6.44
C GLY A 148 -5.49 -13.23 -7.72
N ILE A 149 -5.25 -12.50 -8.82
CA ILE A 149 -5.82 -12.79 -10.14
C ILE A 149 -4.67 -13.00 -11.13
N ARG A 150 -4.69 -14.10 -11.90
CA ARG A 150 -3.78 -14.31 -13.03
C ARG A 150 -4.55 -14.52 -14.32
N ARG A 151 -4.05 -13.95 -15.41
CA ARG A 151 -4.60 -14.14 -16.76
C ARG A 151 -3.47 -14.30 -17.78
N ARG A 152 -3.40 -15.51 -18.34
CA ARG A 152 -2.54 -15.79 -19.50
C ARG A 152 -3.19 -15.15 -20.74
N LEU A 153 -2.43 -14.33 -21.48
CA LEU A 153 -2.91 -13.54 -22.59
C LEU A 153 -2.49 -14.08 -23.96
N ASP A 154 -1.46 -14.91 -23.98
CA ASP A 154 -0.85 -15.52 -25.19
C ASP A 154 -1.44 -16.87 -25.57
N VAL A 155 -2.47 -17.33 -24.87
CA VAL A 155 -3.12 -18.63 -25.15
C VAL A 155 -4.38 -18.48 -26.00
N PRO A 156 -4.71 -19.47 -26.85
CA PRO A 156 -6.00 -19.48 -27.55
C PRO A 156 -7.16 -19.46 -26.56
N GLY A 157 -8.16 -18.62 -26.81
CA GLY A 157 -9.30 -18.46 -25.91
C GLY A 157 -9.00 -17.73 -24.59
N ALA A 158 -7.92 -16.94 -24.55
CA ALA A 158 -7.53 -16.17 -23.36
C ALA A 158 -8.72 -15.41 -22.76
N LYS A 159 -8.92 -15.55 -21.43
CA LYS A 159 -9.98 -14.87 -20.70
C LYS A 159 -9.63 -13.38 -20.53
N LEU A 160 -10.31 -12.53 -21.30
CA LEU A 160 -10.13 -11.07 -21.27
C LEU A 160 -11.33 -10.39 -20.59
N ASP A 161 -11.62 -10.84 -19.37
CA ASP A 161 -12.77 -10.40 -18.56
C ASP A 161 -12.63 -8.96 -18.01
N PHE A 162 -11.45 -8.37 -18.09
CA PHE A 162 -11.20 -6.98 -17.68
C PHE A 162 -10.76 -6.14 -18.90
N PRO A 163 -11.23 -4.90 -19.06
CA PRO A 163 -10.87 -4.03 -20.18
C PRO A 163 -9.36 -3.82 -20.32
N ILE A 164 -8.63 -3.68 -19.18
CA ILE A 164 -7.19 -3.52 -19.15
C ILE A 164 -6.44 -4.67 -19.83
N LEU A 165 -6.95 -5.91 -19.76
CA LEU A 165 -6.30 -7.07 -20.36
C LEU A 165 -6.30 -7.01 -21.89
N LYS A 166 -7.38 -6.45 -22.48
CA LYS A 166 -7.45 -6.23 -23.94
C LYS A 166 -6.39 -5.22 -24.38
N GLN A 167 -6.25 -4.13 -23.61
CA GLN A 167 -5.30 -3.09 -23.88
C GLN A 167 -3.86 -3.62 -23.80
N ILE A 168 -3.44 -4.19 -22.67
CA ILE A 168 -2.04 -4.65 -22.49
C ILE A 168 -1.69 -5.82 -23.42
N ARG A 169 -2.66 -6.68 -23.77
CA ARG A 169 -2.47 -7.72 -24.80
C ARG A 169 -2.17 -7.10 -26.16
N ALA A 170 -2.88 -6.05 -26.54
CA ALA A 170 -2.62 -5.33 -27.79
C ALA A 170 -1.24 -4.64 -27.79
N GLU A 171 -0.73 -4.25 -26.60
CA GLU A 171 0.60 -3.71 -26.38
C GLU A 171 1.71 -4.79 -26.35
N GLY A 172 1.34 -6.09 -26.38
CA GLY A 172 2.29 -7.21 -26.43
C GLY A 172 2.43 -8.03 -25.14
N ALA A 173 1.65 -7.76 -24.11
CA ALA A 173 1.70 -8.56 -22.89
C ALA A 173 1.20 -10.01 -23.13
N THR A 174 1.92 -10.96 -22.56
CA THR A 174 1.65 -12.40 -22.64
C THR A 174 1.03 -12.97 -21.35
N ASP A 175 1.28 -12.32 -20.23
CA ASP A 175 0.73 -12.74 -18.92
C ASP A 175 0.50 -11.52 -18.03
N TYR A 176 -0.53 -11.60 -17.19
CA TYR A 176 -0.92 -10.56 -16.24
C TYR A 176 -1.26 -11.18 -14.90
N VAL A 177 -0.71 -10.59 -13.84
CA VAL A 177 -0.98 -11.02 -12.46
C VAL A 177 -1.27 -9.79 -11.61
N ALA A 178 -2.35 -9.84 -10.85
CA ALA A 178 -2.68 -8.87 -9.81
C ALA A 178 -2.61 -9.55 -8.44
N MET A 179 -1.89 -8.96 -7.50
CA MET A 179 -1.66 -9.52 -6.18
C MET A 179 -2.00 -8.47 -5.12
N PRO A 180 -2.80 -8.81 -4.10
CA PRO A 180 -2.95 -7.98 -2.92
C PRO A 180 -1.68 -8.02 -2.06
N PHE A 181 -1.41 -6.94 -1.36
CA PHE A 181 -0.52 -6.90 -0.21
C PHE A 181 -1.13 -5.98 0.86
N THR A 182 -0.87 -6.29 2.12
CA THR A 182 -1.58 -5.67 3.24
C THR A 182 -0.60 -4.95 4.14
N PHE A 183 -0.96 -3.75 4.58
CA PHE A 183 -0.28 -3.01 5.63
C PHE A 183 -0.64 -3.56 7.01
N SER A 184 0.08 -3.13 8.04
CA SER A 184 -0.09 -3.61 9.41
C SER A 184 -1.46 -3.26 10.00
N ASP A 185 -2.12 -2.22 9.50
CA ASP A 185 -3.47 -1.78 9.86
C ASP A 185 -4.59 -2.55 9.13
N GLY A 186 -4.24 -3.54 8.30
CA GLY A 186 -5.18 -4.32 7.50
C GLY A 186 -5.55 -3.68 6.16
N GLN A 187 -5.02 -2.49 5.83
CA GLN A 187 -5.27 -1.84 4.55
C GLN A 187 -4.73 -2.69 3.39
N ILE A 188 -5.63 -3.08 2.48
CA ILE A 188 -5.28 -3.80 1.27
C ILE A 188 -4.76 -2.82 0.22
N ASN A 189 -3.62 -3.14 -0.36
CA ASN A 189 -3.05 -2.48 -1.51
C ASN A 189 -2.85 -3.50 -2.64
N VAL A 190 -2.62 -3.06 -3.86
CA VAL A 190 -2.56 -3.97 -5.01
C VAL A 190 -1.34 -3.68 -5.85
N VAL A 191 -0.60 -4.73 -6.19
CA VAL A 191 0.41 -4.70 -7.23
C VAL A 191 -0.03 -5.55 -8.41
N THR A 192 0.13 -5.03 -9.62
CA THR A 192 -0.09 -5.76 -10.85
C THR A 192 1.22 -5.84 -11.62
N ILE A 193 1.53 -7.01 -12.14
CA ILE A 193 2.69 -7.26 -12.98
C ILE A 193 2.25 -7.85 -14.31
N ALA A 194 2.91 -7.46 -15.37
CA ALA A 194 2.75 -8.05 -16.69
C ALA A 194 4.11 -8.35 -17.31
N CYS A 195 4.18 -9.39 -18.13
CA CYS A 195 5.35 -9.70 -18.93
C CYS A 195 4.98 -9.83 -20.41
N ASP A 196 5.99 -9.70 -21.27
CA ASP A 196 5.91 -9.81 -22.72
C ASP A 196 6.63 -11.07 -23.24
N ARG A 197 7.20 -11.89 -22.35
CA ARG A 197 7.88 -13.13 -22.69
C ARG A 197 6.86 -14.19 -23.15
N PRO A 198 7.06 -14.86 -24.30
CA PRO A 198 6.27 -16.03 -24.67
C PRO A 198 6.24 -17.06 -23.56
N GLY A 199 5.05 -17.60 -23.24
CA GLY A 199 4.90 -18.54 -22.13
C GLY A 199 4.67 -17.89 -20.76
N GLY A 200 4.71 -16.55 -20.65
CA GLY A 200 4.39 -15.80 -19.42
C GLY A 200 5.39 -16.00 -18.28
N PHE A 201 4.91 -15.79 -17.07
CA PHE A 201 5.67 -16.02 -15.83
C PHE A 201 5.74 -17.50 -15.47
N ALA A 202 6.92 -17.97 -15.07
CA ALA A 202 7.09 -19.26 -14.42
C ALA A 202 6.56 -19.22 -12.97
N THR A 203 6.22 -20.39 -12.44
CA THR A 203 5.69 -20.50 -11.05
C THR A 203 6.69 -19.99 -10.01
N ASP A 204 7.98 -20.29 -10.19
CA ASP A 204 9.03 -19.84 -9.26
C ASP A 204 9.23 -18.33 -9.30
N GLU A 205 9.06 -17.70 -10.48
CA GLU A 205 9.12 -16.23 -10.61
C GLU A 205 7.97 -15.55 -9.87
N LEU A 206 6.75 -16.10 -9.98
CA LEU A 206 5.60 -15.60 -9.23
C LEU A 206 5.75 -15.82 -7.72
N LYS A 207 6.31 -16.96 -7.33
CA LYS A 207 6.64 -17.24 -5.94
C LYS A 207 7.65 -16.23 -5.40
N GLN A 208 8.73 -15.96 -6.14
CA GLN A 208 9.73 -14.96 -5.79
C GLN A 208 9.09 -13.58 -5.61
N MET A 209 8.18 -13.18 -6.51
CA MET A 209 7.45 -11.91 -6.39
C MET A 209 6.54 -11.89 -5.16
N SER A 210 5.83 -12.98 -4.88
CA SER A 210 4.95 -13.05 -3.70
C SER A 210 5.71 -13.00 -2.38
N GLU A 211 6.92 -13.57 -2.33
CA GLU A 211 7.78 -13.58 -1.14
C GLU A 211 8.31 -12.19 -0.76
N ILE A 212 8.46 -11.28 -1.72
CA ILE A 212 8.91 -9.91 -1.42
C ILE A 212 7.78 -8.99 -0.97
N LEU A 213 6.52 -9.31 -1.26
CA LEU A 213 5.38 -8.42 -0.97
C LEU A 213 5.26 -8.05 0.51
N PRO A 214 5.41 -8.95 1.50
CA PRO A 214 5.35 -8.58 2.91
C PRO A 214 6.47 -7.60 3.32
N VAL A 215 7.68 -7.78 2.78
CA VAL A 215 8.81 -6.90 3.06
C VAL A 215 8.60 -5.54 2.39
N LEU A 216 8.16 -5.55 1.13
CA LEU A 216 7.82 -4.34 0.40
C LEU A 216 6.69 -3.58 1.10
N ALA A 217 5.67 -4.28 1.61
CA ALA A 217 4.59 -3.69 2.38
C ALA A 217 5.11 -2.90 3.59
N CYS A 218 5.99 -3.49 4.41
CA CYS A 218 6.59 -2.82 5.57
C CYS A 218 7.34 -1.53 5.19
N VAL A 219 8.11 -1.57 4.10
CA VAL A 219 8.86 -0.39 3.63
C VAL A 219 7.92 0.68 3.11
N LEU A 220 6.94 0.30 2.26
CA LEU A 220 5.96 1.24 1.70
C LEU A 220 5.04 1.84 2.75
N GLU A 221 4.67 1.06 3.78
CA GLU A 221 3.88 1.56 4.91
C GLU A 221 4.62 2.68 5.65
N THR A 222 5.93 2.53 5.86
CA THR A 222 6.75 3.60 6.45
C THR A 222 6.72 4.87 5.59
N HIS A 223 6.80 4.74 4.27
CA HIS A 223 6.67 5.87 3.34
C HIS A 223 5.28 6.51 3.40
N ALA A 224 4.23 5.69 3.43
CA ALA A 224 2.85 6.16 3.53
C ALA A 224 2.61 6.92 4.83
N LEU A 225 3.08 6.41 5.97
CA LEU A 225 2.96 7.05 7.28
C LEU A 225 3.71 8.40 7.34
N ARG A 226 4.94 8.46 6.81
CA ARG A 226 5.70 9.73 6.73
C ARG A 226 4.96 10.76 5.88
N ARG A 227 4.44 10.34 4.72
CA ARG A 227 3.67 11.23 3.84
C ARG A 227 2.38 11.69 4.50
N THR A 228 1.65 10.80 5.18
CA THR A 228 0.44 11.16 5.92
C THR A 228 0.74 12.16 7.03
N ALA A 229 1.80 11.95 7.81
CA ALA A 229 2.24 12.89 8.84
C ALA A 229 2.54 14.27 8.26
N ALA A 230 3.29 14.32 7.15
CA ALA A 230 3.61 15.58 6.46
C ALA A 230 2.33 16.29 5.98
N THR A 231 1.42 15.56 5.31
CA THR A 231 0.15 16.11 4.82
C THR A 231 -0.73 16.64 5.93
N LEU A 232 -0.84 15.92 7.05
CA LEU A 232 -1.64 16.35 8.19
C LEU A 232 -1.05 17.62 8.82
N LEU A 233 0.26 17.65 9.04
CA LEU A 233 0.93 18.83 9.58
C LEU A 233 0.80 20.04 8.64
N GLU A 234 0.95 19.85 7.34
CA GLU A 234 0.74 20.90 6.34
C GLU A 234 -0.71 21.40 6.35
N THR A 235 -1.67 20.50 6.44
CA THR A 235 -3.11 20.84 6.44
C THR A 235 -3.52 21.68 7.65
N TYR A 236 -3.01 21.32 8.84
CA TYR A 236 -3.44 21.95 10.09
C TYR A 236 -2.53 23.07 10.57
N LEU A 237 -1.25 23.04 10.25
CA LEU A 237 -0.26 24.03 10.72
C LEU A 237 0.28 24.92 9.60
N GLY A 238 -0.06 24.60 8.34
CA GLY A 238 0.56 25.19 7.18
C GLY A 238 1.93 24.59 6.85
N LYS A 239 2.36 24.71 5.61
CA LYS A 239 3.56 24.04 5.07
C LYS A 239 4.81 24.35 5.88
N HIS A 240 5.11 25.62 6.11
CA HIS A 240 6.33 26.06 6.80
C HIS A 240 6.42 25.51 8.23
N THR A 241 5.35 25.69 9.03
CA THR A 241 5.30 25.20 10.41
C THR A 241 5.31 23.68 10.47
N GLY A 242 4.58 23.01 9.56
CA GLY A 242 4.55 21.55 9.46
C GLY A 242 5.92 20.95 9.19
N GLU A 243 6.68 21.51 8.25
CA GLU A 243 8.06 21.08 7.95
C GLU A 243 8.99 21.25 9.16
N ARG A 244 8.88 22.36 9.90
CA ARG A 244 9.67 22.62 11.09
C ARG A 244 9.38 21.62 12.21
N VAL A 245 8.11 21.30 12.42
CA VAL A 245 7.70 20.27 13.39
C VAL A 245 8.28 18.91 13.01
N LEU A 246 8.26 18.52 11.74
CA LEU A 246 8.88 17.28 11.26
C LEU A 246 10.40 17.26 11.44
N GLN A 247 11.06 18.41 11.41
CA GLN A 247 12.50 18.57 11.71
C GLN A 247 12.84 18.55 13.20
N GLY A 248 11.82 18.43 14.08
CA GLY A 248 12.02 18.31 15.52
C GLY A 248 11.80 19.58 16.34
N LEU A 249 11.28 20.66 15.74
CA LEU A 249 10.88 21.87 16.49
C LEU A 249 9.50 21.66 17.12
N ILE A 250 9.47 20.88 18.20
CA ILE A 250 8.24 20.43 18.88
C ILE A 250 8.12 20.93 20.32
N LYS A 251 9.13 21.61 20.83
CA LYS A 251 9.11 22.11 22.23
C LYS A 251 8.24 23.33 22.32
N ARG A 252 7.46 23.40 23.39
CA ARG A 252 6.69 24.61 23.70
C ARG A 252 7.65 25.80 23.91
N GLY A 253 7.49 26.86 23.12
CA GLY A 253 8.37 28.02 23.11
C GLY A 253 9.40 28.01 21.99
N ASP A 254 9.54 26.93 21.22
CA ASP A 254 10.25 26.97 19.95
C ASP A 254 9.55 27.97 19.03
N GLY A 255 10.29 28.92 18.52
CA GLY A 255 9.80 29.98 17.64
C GLY A 255 10.88 30.44 16.69
N GLU A 256 10.49 31.32 15.80
CA GLU A 256 11.41 31.97 14.88
C GLU A 256 10.97 33.43 14.65
N ASP A 257 11.95 34.29 14.47
CA ASP A 257 11.69 35.69 14.12
C ASP A 257 11.37 35.78 12.63
N ILE A 258 10.17 36.27 12.33
CA ILE A 258 9.72 36.49 10.95
C ILE A 258 9.42 37.94 10.71
N SER A 259 9.84 38.51 9.58
CA SER A 259 9.38 39.77 9.09
C SER A 259 8.10 39.59 8.29
N ALA A 260 6.98 40.05 8.82
CA ALA A 260 5.68 39.82 8.20
C ALA A 260 4.79 41.09 8.29
N VAL A 261 3.90 41.22 7.32
CA VAL A 261 2.78 42.16 7.40
C VAL A 261 1.57 41.38 7.91
N ILE A 262 0.99 41.81 9.02
CA ILE A 262 -0.20 41.23 9.58
C ILE A 262 -1.42 41.94 9.00
N TRP A 263 -2.27 41.21 8.27
CA TRP A 263 -3.51 41.69 7.72
C TRP A 263 -4.69 41.17 8.53
N PHE A 264 -5.54 42.05 9.02
CA PHE A 264 -6.80 41.70 9.67
C PHE A 264 -7.96 42.12 8.79
N SER A 265 -8.83 41.17 8.45
CA SER A 265 -10.10 41.47 7.78
C SER A 265 -11.21 40.67 8.45
N ASP A 266 -12.38 41.31 8.62
CA ASP A 266 -13.55 40.66 9.17
C ASP A 266 -14.81 41.12 8.39
N LEU A 267 -15.75 40.21 8.22
CA LEU A 267 -17.03 40.47 7.58
C LEU A 267 -17.98 41.11 8.62
N ARG A 268 -18.45 42.33 8.36
CA ARG A 268 -19.47 42.92 9.21
C ARG A 268 -20.73 42.03 9.23
N ASN A 269 -21.25 41.80 10.43
CA ASN A 269 -22.42 40.94 10.66
C ASN A 269 -22.23 39.46 10.26
N SER A 270 -21.00 38.94 10.23
CA SER A 270 -20.72 37.55 9.91
C SER A 270 -21.50 36.57 10.75
N THR A 271 -21.70 36.81 12.04
CA THR A 271 -22.50 35.98 12.96
C THR A 271 -23.95 35.89 12.53
N VAL A 272 -24.59 37.06 12.23
CA VAL A 272 -25.97 37.12 11.77
C VAL A 272 -26.14 36.44 10.41
N MET A 273 -25.17 36.63 9.51
CA MET A 273 -25.16 35.93 8.21
C MET A 273 -25.05 34.41 8.39
N ALA A 274 -24.19 33.94 9.27
CA ALA A 274 -24.03 32.50 9.54
C ALA A 274 -25.33 31.86 10.13
N ASP A 275 -26.07 32.61 10.94
CA ASP A 275 -27.32 32.15 11.55
C ASP A 275 -28.50 32.19 10.56
N THR A 276 -28.47 33.04 9.55
CA THR A 276 -29.59 33.25 8.63
C THR A 276 -29.42 32.62 7.25
N MET A 277 -28.19 32.36 6.82
CA MET A 277 -27.88 31.75 5.51
C MET A 277 -27.92 30.24 5.59
N SER A 278 -28.36 29.61 4.50
CA SER A 278 -28.29 28.17 4.38
C SER A 278 -26.79 27.71 4.25
N ARG A 279 -26.48 26.48 4.71
CA ARG A 279 -25.13 25.91 4.60
C ARG A 279 -24.63 25.75 3.15
N GLN A 280 -25.50 25.94 2.16
CA GLN A 280 -25.20 25.81 0.73
C GLN A 280 -25.06 27.17 0.04
N ALA A 281 -25.28 28.27 0.74
CA ALA A 281 -25.05 29.63 0.28
C ALA A 281 -23.64 30.08 0.64
#